data_831d178b1e38b6eaa1dfc438e509a796
#
_entry.id   831d178b1e38b6eaa1dfc438e509a796
#
_cell.length_a   1.000
_cell.length_b   1.000
_cell.length_c   1.000
_cell.angle_alpha   90.00
_cell.angle_beta   90.00
_cell.angle_gamma   90.00
#
_symmetry.space_group_name_H-M   'P 1'
#
loop_
_entity.id
_entity.type
_entity.pdbx_description
1 polymer ?
#
loop_
_entity_poly.entity_id
_entity_poly.type
_entity_poly.pdbx_seq_one_letter_code
_entity_poly.pdbx_strand_id
1 'polypeptide(L)'
;LPGRDKKVLFLGEHLSDEFRIVEEQSREVVYTGTITKTAYDEAGAQTVSKGDFSDFTEEGTYYIETDGIGRSYTFSIGEQVYRDLFQALMEQEQHFTYEESPQGIISLGFGMHAMLLALQCHGSVFEENKTLVPQLLNSADWMLSVQDAETGSIYEDYEATAVFCGIMAMYHNVFGKYDAKAAKAYLDASRKSWNWMEKQKSNSKQANARFYAAAQRFQTEGDLKSQEV
;
A
#
# COMPACT_ATOMS: atom_id res chain seq x y z
N LEU A 1 -0.82 -13.63 9.25
CA LEU A 1 0.31 -14.31 8.60
C LEU A 1 1.15 -15.06 9.63
N PRO A 2 1.67 -16.29 9.36
CA PRO A 2 2.40 -17.10 10.34
C PRO A 2 3.60 -16.39 10.97
N GLY A 3 4.48 -15.81 10.18
CA GLY A 3 5.72 -15.17 10.62
C GLY A 3 5.60 -13.70 11.04
N ARG A 4 4.40 -13.16 11.25
CA ARG A 4 4.19 -11.77 11.67
C ARG A 4 3.80 -11.68 13.14
N ASP A 5 4.03 -10.49 13.73
CA ASP A 5 3.55 -10.16 15.07
C ASP A 5 2.04 -10.38 15.18
N LYS A 6 1.62 -11.13 16.20
CA LYS A 6 0.22 -11.41 16.49
C LYS A 6 -0.08 -11.04 17.92
N LYS A 7 -0.94 -10.06 18.11
CA LYS A 7 -1.33 -9.52 19.41
C LYS A 7 -2.83 -9.52 19.56
N VAL A 8 -3.30 -9.77 20.76
CA VAL A 8 -4.70 -9.67 21.13
C VAL A 8 -4.88 -8.63 22.23
N LEU A 9 -5.97 -7.89 22.14
CA LEU A 9 -6.40 -6.96 23.18
C LEU A 9 -7.63 -7.53 23.88
N PHE A 10 -7.60 -7.60 25.19
CA PHE A 10 -8.70 -7.99 26.05
C PHE A 10 -9.30 -6.75 26.67
N LEU A 11 -10.58 -6.50 26.39
CA LEU A 11 -11.30 -5.35 26.87
C LEU A 11 -12.18 -5.76 28.06
N GLY A 12 -11.99 -5.10 29.20
CA GLY A 12 -12.71 -5.41 30.43
C GLY A 12 -11.91 -6.23 31.42
N GLU A 13 -12.61 -6.83 32.37
CA GLU A 13 -11.98 -7.64 33.43
C GLU A 13 -11.96 -9.12 33.01
N HIS A 14 -10.85 -9.80 33.31
CA HIS A 14 -10.66 -11.23 33.11
C HIS A 14 -10.28 -11.91 34.43
N LEU A 15 -10.59 -13.19 34.55
CA LEU A 15 -10.35 -13.99 35.77
C LEU A 15 -9.03 -14.78 35.71
N SER A 16 -8.35 -14.79 34.58
CA SER A 16 -7.10 -15.51 34.37
C SER A 16 -6.02 -14.59 33.83
N ASP A 17 -4.78 -14.84 34.18
CA ASP A 17 -3.63 -14.18 33.57
C ASP A 17 -3.15 -14.91 32.28
N GLU A 18 -3.92 -15.88 31.82
CA GLU A 18 -3.64 -16.67 30.63
C GLU A 18 -4.80 -16.61 29.64
N PHE A 19 -4.46 -16.74 28.37
CA PHE A 19 -5.42 -16.96 27.28
C PHE A 19 -5.04 -18.21 26.50
N ARG A 20 -6.02 -18.82 25.86
CA ARG A 20 -5.85 -20.04 25.06
C ARG A 20 -6.20 -19.76 23.62
N ILE A 21 -5.43 -20.31 22.68
CA ILE A 21 -5.80 -20.40 21.27
C ILE A 21 -6.33 -21.82 21.09
N VAL A 22 -7.53 -21.92 20.54
CA VAL A 22 -8.25 -23.17 20.36
C VAL A 22 -8.51 -23.36 18.86
N GLU A 23 -8.17 -24.52 18.34
CA GLU A 23 -8.45 -24.89 16.95
C GLU A 23 -9.98 -25.07 16.77
N GLU A 24 -10.55 -24.48 15.70
CA GLU A 24 -12.00 -24.35 15.54
C GLU A 24 -12.70 -25.68 15.34
N GLN A 25 -12.10 -26.63 14.62
CA GLN A 25 -12.75 -27.92 14.30
C GLN A 25 -12.57 -28.94 15.42
N SER A 26 -11.33 -29.15 15.88
CA SER A 26 -11.01 -30.15 16.90
C SER A 26 -11.41 -29.72 18.32
N ARG A 27 -11.52 -28.41 18.55
CA ARG A 27 -11.71 -27.80 19.87
C ARG A 27 -10.54 -28.06 20.82
N GLU A 28 -9.38 -28.38 20.30
CA GLU A 28 -8.17 -28.59 21.07
C GLU A 28 -7.47 -27.25 21.36
N VAL A 29 -6.96 -27.09 22.57
CA VAL A 29 -6.09 -25.97 22.94
C VAL A 29 -4.72 -26.22 22.31
N VAL A 30 -4.33 -25.36 21.38
CA VAL A 30 -3.08 -25.49 20.62
C VAL A 30 -1.99 -24.51 21.11
N TYR A 31 -2.37 -23.49 21.85
CA TYR A 31 -1.43 -22.53 22.42
C TYR A 31 -2.01 -21.89 23.69
N THR A 32 -1.13 -21.66 24.67
CA THR A 32 -1.47 -20.88 25.86
C THR A 32 -0.49 -19.74 25.99
N GLY A 33 -1.00 -18.54 26.12
CA GLY A 33 -0.21 -17.32 26.28
C GLY A 33 -0.56 -16.55 27.53
N THR A 34 0.32 -15.65 27.95
CA THR A 34 0.16 -14.82 29.15
C THR A 34 -0.50 -13.49 28.81
N ILE A 35 -1.42 -13.05 29.66
CA ILE A 35 -2.04 -11.73 29.58
C ILE A 35 -1.26 -10.75 30.44
N THR A 36 -0.78 -9.69 29.81
CA THR A 36 -0.10 -8.59 30.51
C THR A 36 -1.07 -7.43 30.67
N LYS A 37 -1.26 -6.99 31.90
CA LYS A 37 -2.09 -5.80 32.19
C LYS A 37 -1.41 -4.56 31.64
N THR A 38 -2.16 -3.80 30.87
CA THR A 38 -1.78 -2.49 30.36
C THR A 38 -2.62 -1.40 31.04
N ALA A 39 -2.40 -0.13 30.71
CA ALA A 39 -3.07 0.99 31.36
C ALA A 39 -4.60 1.01 31.13
N TYR A 40 -5.30 1.74 32.00
CA TYR A 40 -6.68 2.13 31.77
C TYR A 40 -6.76 3.04 30.52
N ASP A 41 -7.62 2.67 29.57
CA ASP A 41 -7.89 3.47 28.37
C ASP A 41 -8.98 4.48 28.71
N GLU A 42 -8.60 5.75 28.84
CA GLU A 42 -9.55 6.84 29.15
C GLU A 42 -10.56 7.07 28.03
N ALA A 43 -10.17 6.87 26.79
CA ALA A 43 -11.04 7.07 25.63
C ALA A 43 -12.13 6.00 25.53
N GLY A 44 -11.79 4.75 25.84
CA GLY A 44 -12.71 3.63 25.90
C GLY A 44 -13.37 3.42 27.26
N ALA A 45 -12.97 4.20 28.29
CA ALA A 45 -13.42 4.08 29.69
C ALA A 45 -13.34 2.64 30.23
N GLN A 46 -12.27 1.91 29.88
CA GLN A 46 -12.11 0.51 30.26
C GLN A 46 -10.65 0.11 30.43
N THR A 47 -10.42 -0.97 31.19
CA THR A 47 -9.10 -1.57 31.28
C THR A 47 -8.80 -2.39 30.02
N VAL A 48 -7.61 -2.20 29.45
CA VAL A 48 -7.10 -2.96 28.32
C VAL A 48 -5.92 -3.81 28.76
N SER A 49 -5.99 -5.10 28.48
CA SER A 49 -4.89 -6.05 28.68
C SER A 49 -4.44 -6.60 27.33
N LYS A 50 -3.20 -7.05 27.25
CA LYS A 50 -2.57 -7.48 26.00
C LYS A 50 -2.02 -8.89 26.12
N GLY A 51 -2.27 -9.72 25.11
CA GLY A 51 -1.59 -10.98 24.88
C GLY A 51 -0.73 -10.91 23.62
N ASP A 52 0.38 -11.61 23.63
CA ASP A 52 1.25 -11.81 22.47
C ASP A 52 1.32 -13.30 22.16
N PHE A 53 1.07 -13.64 20.90
CA PHE A 53 1.16 -15.02 20.39
C PHE A 53 1.91 -15.07 19.05
N SER A 54 2.86 -14.16 18.89
CA SER A 54 3.69 -14.04 17.67
C SER A 54 4.46 -15.33 17.38
N ASP A 55 4.83 -16.08 18.41
CA ASP A 55 5.55 -17.36 18.30
C ASP A 55 4.65 -18.51 17.80
N PHE A 56 3.33 -18.36 17.85
CA PHE A 56 2.41 -19.34 17.32
C PHE A 56 2.26 -19.16 15.81
N THR A 57 2.83 -20.07 15.02
CA THR A 57 2.96 -19.96 13.56
C THR A 57 2.17 -21.00 12.78
N GLU A 58 1.49 -21.94 13.44
CA GLU A 58 0.73 -23.00 12.78
C GLU A 58 -0.44 -22.43 11.97
N GLU A 59 -0.56 -22.90 10.73
CA GLU A 59 -1.65 -22.50 9.85
C GLU A 59 -2.95 -23.22 10.23
N GLY A 60 -4.05 -22.50 10.25
CA GLY A 60 -5.36 -23.04 10.60
C GLY A 60 -6.38 -21.95 10.92
N THR A 61 -7.54 -22.39 11.42
CA THR A 61 -8.61 -21.50 11.88
C THR A 61 -8.81 -21.67 13.37
N TYR A 62 -8.77 -20.59 14.10
CA TYR A 62 -8.70 -20.54 15.55
C TYR A 62 -9.66 -19.53 16.14
N TYR A 63 -9.87 -19.64 17.44
CA TYR A 63 -10.40 -18.56 18.27
C TYR A 63 -9.57 -18.44 19.55
N ILE A 64 -9.65 -17.28 20.19
CA ILE A 64 -9.01 -17.02 21.48
C ILE A 64 -10.08 -17.07 22.54
N GLU A 65 -9.77 -17.71 23.66
CA GLU A 65 -10.62 -17.69 24.85
C GLU A 65 -9.82 -17.37 26.11
N THR A 66 -10.46 -16.70 27.05
CA THR A 66 -9.97 -16.48 28.41
C THR A 66 -11.12 -16.43 29.39
N ASP A 67 -10.84 -16.85 30.63
CA ASP A 67 -11.83 -16.89 31.69
C ASP A 67 -12.28 -15.45 32.05
N GLY A 68 -13.59 -15.27 32.19
CA GLY A 68 -14.22 -13.99 32.53
C GLY A 68 -14.68 -13.17 31.32
N ILE A 69 -13.98 -13.25 30.17
CA ILE A 69 -14.38 -12.54 28.95
C ILE A 69 -15.08 -13.51 27.96
N GLY A 70 -14.61 -14.76 27.89
CA GLY A 70 -15.14 -15.77 27.00
C GLY A 70 -14.32 -15.95 25.74
N ARG A 71 -14.99 -16.17 24.59
CA ARG A 71 -14.34 -16.54 23.33
C ARG A 71 -14.45 -15.39 22.29
N SER A 72 -13.41 -15.22 21.48
CA SER A 72 -13.38 -14.31 20.35
C SER A 72 -14.17 -14.84 19.15
N TYR A 73 -14.33 -14.01 18.12
CA TYR A 73 -14.61 -14.50 16.77
C TYR A 73 -13.46 -15.39 16.28
N THR A 74 -13.76 -16.24 15.31
CA THR A 74 -12.74 -17.04 14.63
C THR A 74 -11.85 -16.19 13.76
N PHE A 75 -10.59 -16.58 13.67
CA PHE A 75 -9.60 -15.98 12.77
C PHE A 75 -8.72 -17.06 12.16
N SER A 76 -8.13 -16.78 11.02
CA SER A 76 -7.22 -17.71 10.36
C SER A 76 -5.79 -17.21 10.41
N ILE A 77 -4.86 -18.17 10.58
CA ILE A 77 -3.41 -17.96 10.39
C ILE A 77 -3.04 -18.73 9.12
N GLY A 78 -2.37 -18.08 8.19
CA GLY A 78 -1.92 -18.68 6.93
C GLY A 78 -1.34 -17.65 5.98
N GLU A 79 -0.59 -18.09 4.99
CA GLU A 79 0.02 -17.18 4.00
C GLU A 79 -1.04 -16.53 3.08
N GLN A 80 -2.21 -17.16 2.94
CA GLN A 80 -3.26 -16.75 2.02
C GLN A 80 -4.46 -16.04 2.68
N VAL A 81 -4.37 -15.69 3.98
CA VAL A 81 -5.51 -15.15 4.75
C VAL A 81 -6.08 -13.83 4.20
N TYR A 82 -5.31 -13.09 3.42
CA TYR A 82 -5.73 -11.85 2.79
C TYR A 82 -6.00 -11.97 1.29
N ARG A 83 -5.90 -13.17 0.73
CA ARG A 83 -6.02 -13.40 -0.72
C ARG A 83 -7.37 -12.93 -1.28
N ASP A 84 -8.46 -13.32 -0.64
CA ASP A 84 -9.80 -12.97 -1.11
C ASP A 84 -10.06 -11.46 -0.99
N LEU A 85 -9.58 -10.85 0.11
CA LEU A 85 -9.64 -9.40 0.28
C LEU A 85 -8.82 -8.68 -0.79
N PHE A 86 -7.62 -9.17 -1.07
CA PHE A 86 -6.77 -8.62 -2.11
C PHE A 86 -7.42 -8.73 -3.50
N GLN A 87 -8.01 -9.89 -3.82
CA GLN A 87 -8.73 -10.09 -5.08
C GLN A 87 -9.92 -9.14 -5.20
N ALA A 88 -10.73 -9.00 -4.15
CA ALA A 88 -11.88 -8.09 -4.14
C ALA A 88 -11.45 -6.62 -4.30
N LEU A 89 -10.35 -6.20 -3.67
CA LEU A 89 -9.79 -4.87 -3.85
C LEU A 89 -9.30 -4.66 -5.29
N MET A 90 -8.62 -5.64 -5.87
CA MET A 90 -8.16 -5.58 -7.26
C MET A 90 -9.32 -5.51 -8.25
N GLU A 91 -10.42 -6.20 -8.00
CA GLU A 91 -11.61 -6.13 -8.83
C GLU A 91 -12.28 -4.75 -8.79
N GLN A 92 -12.30 -4.09 -7.63
CA GLN A 92 -12.81 -2.71 -7.50
C GLN A 92 -11.93 -1.69 -8.21
N GLU A 93 -10.63 -1.81 -8.09
CA GLU A 93 -9.66 -0.89 -8.71
C GLU A 93 -9.59 -1.04 -10.25
N GLN A 94 -10.18 -2.07 -10.83
CA GLN A 94 -10.28 -2.24 -12.30
C GLN A 94 -11.14 -1.16 -12.99
N HIS A 95 -11.84 -0.33 -12.26
CA HIS A 95 -12.64 0.77 -12.77
C HIS A 95 -11.90 2.11 -12.72
N PHE A 96 -10.65 2.16 -13.20
CA PHE A 96 -9.98 3.44 -13.36
C PHE A 96 -10.76 4.34 -14.31
N THR A 97 -11.14 5.50 -13.81
CA THR A 97 -11.78 6.51 -14.62
C THR A 97 -10.68 7.36 -15.28
N TYR A 98 -10.61 7.32 -16.60
CA TYR A 98 -9.72 8.17 -17.38
C TYR A 98 -10.42 9.50 -17.62
N GLU A 99 -10.26 10.44 -16.73
CA GLU A 99 -10.83 11.79 -16.86
C GLU A 99 -9.77 12.75 -17.38
N GLU A 100 -10.05 13.39 -18.52
CA GLU A 100 -9.15 14.37 -19.15
C GLU A 100 -9.20 15.71 -18.40
N SER A 101 -8.69 15.72 -17.18
CA SER A 101 -8.60 16.90 -16.33
C SER A 101 -7.38 16.79 -15.39
N PRO A 102 -6.88 17.90 -14.84
CA PRO A 102 -5.85 17.87 -13.81
C PRO A 102 -6.22 16.97 -12.64
N GLN A 103 -7.46 17.07 -12.16
CA GLN A 103 -7.93 16.26 -11.03
C GLN A 103 -8.04 14.77 -11.38
N GLY A 104 -8.41 14.44 -12.62
CA GLY A 104 -8.42 13.07 -13.13
C GLY A 104 -7.04 12.43 -13.10
N ILE A 105 -6.00 13.16 -13.54
CA ILE A 105 -4.60 12.71 -13.47
C ILE A 105 -4.14 12.51 -12.03
N ILE A 106 -4.47 13.44 -11.13
CA ILE A 106 -4.11 13.34 -9.72
C ILE A 106 -4.75 12.10 -9.08
N SER A 107 -6.04 11.90 -9.30
CA SER A 107 -6.79 10.77 -8.73
C SER A 107 -6.29 9.43 -9.27
N LEU A 108 -6.10 9.33 -10.59
CA LEU A 108 -5.53 8.14 -11.23
C LEU A 108 -4.11 7.87 -10.73
N GLY A 109 -3.29 8.92 -10.62
CA GLY A 109 -1.90 8.80 -10.15
C GLY A 109 -1.81 8.22 -8.74
N PHE A 110 -2.67 8.60 -7.81
CA PHE A 110 -2.68 8.02 -6.47
C PHE A 110 -3.09 6.53 -6.47
N GLY A 111 -4.09 6.14 -7.27
CA GLY A 111 -4.44 4.74 -7.46
C GLY A 111 -3.28 3.93 -8.04
N MET A 112 -2.64 4.45 -9.09
CA MET A 112 -1.45 3.82 -9.70
C MET A 112 -0.30 3.69 -8.72
N HIS A 113 -0.04 4.71 -7.89
CA HIS A 113 1.01 4.66 -6.88
C HIS A 113 0.84 3.46 -5.95
N ALA A 114 -0.34 3.27 -5.40
CA ALA A 114 -0.63 2.16 -4.49
C ALA A 114 -0.39 0.80 -5.16
N MET A 115 -0.83 0.63 -6.40
CA MET A 115 -0.65 -0.62 -7.14
C MET A 115 0.78 -0.87 -7.58
N LEU A 116 1.50 0.15 -8.04
CA LEU A 116 2.92 0.03 -8.39
C LEU A 116 3.76 -0.31 -7.15
N LEU A 117 3.45 0.29 -6.01
CA LEU A 117 4.10 -0.03 -4.74
C LEU A 117 3.82 -1.47 -4.31
N ALA A 118 2.58 -1.92 -4.42
CA ALA A 118 2.20 -3.28 -4.11
C ALA A 118 2.91 -4.29 -5.04
N LEU A 119 2.98 -4.02 -6.34
CA LEU A 119 3.71 -4.83 -7.32
C LEU A 119 5.22 -4.86 -7.03
N GLN A 120 5.79 -3.75 -6.59
CA GLN A 120 7.21 -3.67 -6.22
C GLN A 120 7.53 -4.50 -4.97
N CYS A 121 6.66 -4.45 -3.96
CA CYS A 121 6.87 -5.12 -2.67
C CYS A 121 6.46 -6.60 -2.68
N HIS A 122 5.49 -6.97 -3.50
CA HIS A 122 4.84 -8.29 -3.49
C HIS A 122 4.62 -8.85 -4.90
N GLY A 123 5.61 -8.70 -5.79
CA GLY A 123 5.50 -9.05 -7.22
C GLY A 123 4.96 -10.44 -7.49
N SER A 124 5.33 -11.45 -6.69
CA SER A 124 4.86 -12.83 -6.86
C SER A 124 3.34 -13.00 -6.72
N VAL A 125 2.70 -12.19 -5.87
CA VAL A 125 1.23 -12.22 -5.69
C VAL A 125 0.52 -11.68 -6.94
N PHE A 126 1.17 -10.78 -7.67
CA PHE A 126 0.63 -10.17 -8.88
C PHE A 126 0.90 -11.00 -10.14
N GLU A 127 1.91 -11.86 -10.15
CA GLU A 127 2.18 -12.76 -11.28
C GLU A 127 1.02 -13.72 -11.54
N GLU A 128 0.25 -14.06 -10.51
CA GLU A 128 -0.97 -14.85 -10.62
C GLU A 128 -2.15 -14.05 -11.21
N ASN A 129 -2.14 -12.71 -11.09
CA ASN A 129 -3.20 -11.84 -11.59
C ASN A 129 -2.88 -11.35 -13.01
N LYS A 130 -3.33 -12.09 -14.02
CA LYS A 130 -3.06 -11.80 -15.44
C LYS A 130 -3.71 -10.51 -15.95
N THR A 131 -4.57 -9.85 -15.19
CA THR A 131 -5.30 -8.66 -15.62
C THR A 131 -4.65 -7.37 -15.14
N LEU A 132 -4.03 -7.37 -13.98
CA LEU A 132 -3.49 -6.16 -13.35
C LEU A 132 -2.34 -5.53 -14.15
N VAL A 133 -1.36 -6.30 -14.56
CA VAL A 133 -0.19 -5.77 -15.30
C VAL A 133 -0.62 -5.11 -16.62
N PRO A 134 -1.47 -5.73 -17.47
CA PRO A 134 -2.01 -5.05 -18.65
C PRO A 134 -2.78 -3.76 -18.33
N GLN A 135 -3.54 -3.72 -17.25
CA GLN A 135 -4.28 -2.51 -16.85
C GLN A 135 -3.34 -1.38 -16.42
N LEU A 136 -2.31 -1.68 -15.64
CA LEU A 136 -1.28 -0.71 -15.28
C LEU A 136 -0.60 -0.14 -16.54
N LEU A 137 -0.25 -0.99 -17.50
CA LEU A 137 0.36 -0.55 -18.77
C LEU A 137 -0.60 0.32 -19.58
N ASN A 138 -1.88 -0.06 -19.69
CA ASN A 138 -2.89 0.76 -20.38
C ASN A 138 -3.05 2.13 -19.69
N SER A 139 -3.02 2.18 -18.37
CA SER A 139 -3.08 3.44 -17.63
C SER A 139 -1.84 4.30 -17.85
N ALA A 140 -0.65 3.70 -17.94
CA ALA A 140 0.56 4.42 -18.27
C ALA A 140 0.52 5.00 -19.68
N ASP A 141 0.05 4.23 -20.65
CA ASP A 141 -0.07 4.66 -22.03
C ASP A 141 -1.06 5.83 -22.17
N TRP A 142 -2.19 5.75 -21.45
CA TRP A 142 -3.14 6.86 -21.40
C TRP A 142 -2.53 8.10 -20.76
N MET A 143 -1.86 7.97 -19.61
CA MET A 143 -1.17 9.08 -18.95
C MET A 143 -0.10 9.70 -19.87
N LEU A 144 0.66 8.90 -20.62
CA LEU A 144 1.63 9.41 -21.59
C LEU A 144 0.94 10.19 -22.72
N SER A 145 -0.26 9.78 -23.15
CA SER A 145 -0.98 10.44 -24.26
C SER A 145 -1.46 11.86 -23.90
N VAL A 146 -1.65 12.16 -22.61
CA VAL A 146 -2.09 13.50 -22.16
C VAL A 146 -0.92 14.44 -21.83
N GLN A 147 0.33 13.96 -21.88
CA GLN A 147 1.49 14.81 -21.70
C GLN A 147 1.70 15.71 -22.91
N ASP A 148 1.80 17.01 -22.67
CA ASP A 148 2.14 17.97 -23.73
C ASP A 148 3.51 17.64 -24.36
N ALA A 149 3.51 17.46 -25.67
CA ALA A 149 4.68 17.00 -26.41
C ALA A 149 5.80 18.04 -26.51
N GLU A 150 5.54 19.32 -26.30
CA GLU A 150 6.54 20.40 -26.38
C GLU A 150 7.07 20.75 -24.99
N THR A 151 6.17 20.96 -24.05
CA THR A 151 6.50 21.45 -22.71
C THR A 151 6.79 20.34 -21.70
N GLY A 152 6.09 19.21 -21.80
CA GLY A 152 6.10 18.12 -20.82
C GLY A 152 5.15 18.32 -19.65
N SER A 153 4.31 19.37 -19.70
CA SER A 153 3.28 19.60 -18.69
C SER A 153 2.07 18.71 -18.87
N ILE A 154 1.27 18.60 -17.84
CA ILE A 154 -0.06 18.00 -17.86
C ILE A 154 -1.08 19.13 -17.67
N TYR A 155 -1.83 19.45 -18.70
CA TYR A 155 -2.84 20.52 -18.70
C TYR A 155 -2.33 21.88 -18.16
N GLU A 156 -1.03 22.17 -18.28
CA GLU A 156 -0.36 23.33 -17.66
C GLU A 156 -0.60 23.44 -16.13
N ASP A 157 -1.06 22.35 -15.49
CA ASP A 157 -1.28 22.28 -14.05
C ASP A 157 -0.05 21.73 -13.35
N TYR A 158 0.41 22.43 -12.31
CA TYR A 158 1.63 22.07 -11.59
C TYR A 158 1.47 20.77 -10.79
N GLU A 159 0.34 20.61 -10.11
CA GLU A 159 0.11 19.48 -9.23
C GLU A 159 -0.10 18.18 -10.02
N ALA A 160 -0.90 18.24 -11.09
CA ALA A 160 -1.08 17.14 -12.03
C ALA A 160 0.25 16.73 -12.69
N THR A 161 1.08 17.73 -13.11
CA THR A 161 2.39 17.47 -13.70
C THR A 161 3.35 16.83 -12.69
N ALA A 162 3.31 17.24 -11.42
CA ALA A 162 4.13 16.66 -10.38
C ALA A 162 3.74 15.21 -10.07
N VAL A 163 2.44 14.92 -9.95
CA VAL A 163 1.94 13.55 -9.74
C VAL A 163 2.32 12.67 -10.94
N PHE A 164 2.08 13.13 -12.16
CA PHE A 164 2.50 12.42 -13.36
C PHE A 164 4.00 12.13 -13.38
N CYS A 165 4.82 13.13 -13.08
CA CYS A 165 6.28 13.01 -13.02
C CYS A 165 6.72 11.87 -12.06
N GLY A 166 6.16 11.85 -10.85
CA GLY A 166 6.47 10.81 -9.86
C GLY A 166 6.00 9.42 -10.28
N ILE A 167 4.79 9.32 -10.81
CA ILE A 167 4.24 8.04 -11.29
C ILE A 167 5.04 7.46 -12.45
N MET A 168 5.45 8.29 -13.43
CA MET A 168 6.28 7.82 -14.54
C MET A 168 7.66 7.33 -14.07
N ALA A 169 8.26 7.97 -13.05
CA ALA A 169 9.48 7.45 -12.42
C ALA A 169 9.26 6.08 -11.76
N MET A 170 8.13 5.88 -11.06
CA MET A 170 7.79 4.58 -10.48
C MET A 170 7.56 3.50 -11.56
N TYR A 171 6.88 3.82 -12.65
CA TYR A 171 6.71 2.90 -13.79
C TYR A 171 8.07 2.45 -14.34
N HIS A 172 9.01 3.37 -14.49
CA HIS A 172 10.37 3.01 -14.89
C HIS A 172 11.00 1.97 -13.95
N ASN A 173 10.91 2.19 -12.65
CA ASN A 173 11.49 1.29 -11.64
C ASN A 173 10.83 -0.09 -11.64
N VAL A 174 9.50 -0.13 -11.70
CA VAL A 174 8.74 -1.37 -11.61
C VAL A 174 8.88 -2.20 -12.90
N PHE A 175 8.76 -1.55 -14.06
CA PHE A 175 8.71 -2.24 -15.34
C PHE A 175 10.07 -2.36 -16.05
N GLY A 176 11.12 -1.72 -15.54
CA GLY A 176 12.45 -1.77 -16.14
C GLY A 176 13.03 -3.17 -16.35
N LYS A 177 12.66 -4.10 -15.48
CA LYS A 177 13.06 -5.51 -15.58
C LYS A 177 12.22 -6.33 -16.58
N TYR A 178 11.04 -5.84 -16.97
CA TYR A 178 10.12 -6.54 -17.89
C TYR A 178 10.23 -6.01 -19.31
N ASP A 179 10.28 -4.68 -19.49
CA ASP A 179 10.40 -4.00 -20.78
C ASP A 179 11.26 -2.73 -20.64
N ALA A 180 12.54 -2.87 -20.96
CA ALA A 180 13.48 -1.76 -20.87
C ALA A 180 13.16 -0.59 -21.83
N LYS A 181 12.49 -0.86 -22.97
CA LYS A 181 12.13 0.18 -23.93
C LYS A 181 10.97 1.02 -23.42
N ALA A 182 9.92 0.38 -22.92
CA ALA A 182 8.79 1.07 -22.29
C ALA A 182 9.24 1.83 -21.05
N ALA A 183 10.05 1.20 -20.19
CA ALA A 183 10.58 1.81 -19.00
C ALA A 183 11.41 3.08 -19.30
N LYS A 184 12.20 3.07 -20.39
CA LYS A 184 12.91 4.27 -20.83
C LYS A 184 11.96 5.40 -21.22
N ALA A 185 10.86 5.10 -21.92
CA ALA A 185 9.87 6.11 -22.29
C ALA A 185 9.22 6.76 -21.05
N TYR A 186 8.91 5.98 -20.01
CA TYR A 186 8.39 6.49 -18.75
C TYR A 186 9.40 7.45 -18.06
N LEU A 187 10.66 7.06 -18.02
CA LEU A 187 11.71 7.91 -17.43
C LEU A 187 11.88 9.22 -18.21
N ASP A 188 11.91 9.15 -19.55
CA ASP A 188 12.04 10.33 -20.40
C ASP A 188 10.83 11.27 -20.21
N ALA A 189 9.62 10.73 -20.06
CA ALA A 189 8.41 11.50 -19.75
C ALA A 189 8.51 12.18 -18.36
N SER A 190 8.94 11.44 -17.34
CA SER A 190 9.18 11.98 -15.99
C SER A 190 10.17 13.15 -16.02
N ARG A 191 11.30 12.98 -16.70
CA ARG A 191 12.34 14.02 -16.84
C ARG A 191 11.81 15.29 -17.53
N LYS A 192 10.98 15.10 -18.54
CA LYS A 192 10.40 16.20 -19.30
C LYS A 192 9.45 17.03 -18.43
N SER A 193 8.59 16.36 -17.66
CA SER A 193 7.71 17.02 -16.70
C SER A 193 8.48 17.75 -15.60
N TRP A 194 9.53 17.13 -15.06
CA TRP A 194 10.39 17.78 -14.07
C TRP A 194 11.04 19.06 -14.60
N ASN A 195 11.59 19.02 -15.82
CA ASN A 195 12.18 20.19 -16.46
C ASN A 195 11.19 21.33 -16.69
N TRP A 196 9.91 21.00 -16.92
CA TRP A 196 8.85 22.01 -16.97
C TRP A 196 8.59 22.61 -15.59
N MET A 197 8.47 21.77 -14.55
CA MET A 197 8.24 22.23 -13.18
C MET A 197 9.36 23.15 -12.66
N GLU A 198 10.62 22.85 -12.98
CA GLU A 198 11.76 23.70 -12.57
C GLU A 198 11.70 25.12 -13.15
N LYS A 199 11.05 25.30 -14.29
CA LYS A 199 10.87 26.61 -14.91
C LYS A 199 9.71 27.40 -14.30
N GLN A 200 8.82 26.75 -13.55
CA GLN A 200 7.69 27.40 -12.91
C GLN A 200 8.09 28.00 -11.56
N LYS A 201 7.46 29.12 -11.22
CA LYS A 201 7.56 29.64 -9.85
C LYS A 201 6.67 28.81 -8.94
N SER A 202 7.27 27.93 -8.16
CA SER A 202 6.52 27.15 -7.17
C SER A 202 6.13 28.01 -5.97
N ASN A 203 4.99 27.70 -5.40
CA ASN A 203 4.50 28.30 -4.16
C ASN A 203 4.38 27.22 -3.06
N SER A 204 4.14 27.65 -1.82
CA SER A 204 4.03 26.72 -0.67
C SER A 204 2.93 25.67 -0.81
N LYS A 205 1.88 25.93 -1.59
CA LYS A 205 0.81 24.96 -1.83
C LYS A 205 1.26 23.80 -2.72
N GLN A 206 2.24 24.06 -3.58
CA GLN A 206 2.78 23.06 -4.53
C GLN A 206 3.95 22.27 -3.96
N ALA A 207 4.45 22.64 -2.76
CA ALA A 207 5.62 22.01 -2.16
C ALA A 207 5.44 20.49 -1.96
N ASN A 208 4.27 20.03 -1.51
CA ASN A 208 4.00 18.61 -1.30
C ASN A 208 4.03 17.82 -2.62
N ALA A 209 3.42 18.35 -3.68
CA ALA A 209 3.42 17.72 -4.98
C ALA A 209 4.85 17.67 -5.57
N ARG A 210 5.60 18.73 -5.44
CA ARG A 210 7.02 18.79 -5.84
C ARG A 210 7.85 17.77 -5.06
N PHE A 211 7.68 17.70 -3.73
CA PHE A 211 8.38 16.74 -2.89
C PHE A 211 8.07 15.29 -3.31
N TYR A 212 6.80 14.99 -3.60
CA TYR A 212 6.42 13.67 -4.10
C TYR A 212 7.17 13.30 -5.39
N ALA A 213 7.14 14.18 -6.39
CA ALA A 213 7.86 13.97 -7.66
C ALA A 213 9.36 13.78 -7.45
N ALA A 214 9.97 14.64 -6.61
CA ALA A 214 11.39 14.58 -6.29
C ALA A 214 11.76 13.26 -5.60
N ALA A 215 10.96 12.80 -4.63
CA ALA A 215 11.20 11.55 -3.91
C ALA A 215 11.18 10.33 -4.84
N GLN A 216 10.20 10.25 -5.76
CA GLN A 216 10.12 9.15 -6.72
C GLN A 216 11.27 9.18 -7.73
N ARG A 217 11.63 10.36 -8.21
CA ARG A 217 12.78 10.51 -9.11
C ARG A 217 14.10 10.19 -8.43
N PHE A 218 14.28 10.59 -7.17
CA PHE A 218 15.48 10.26 -6.42
C PHE A 218 15.65 8.74 -6.25
N GLN A 219 14.58 8.00 -5.98
CA GLN A 219 14.62 6.53 -5.94
C GLN A 219 15.00 5.92 -7.29
N THR A 220 14.70 6.60 -8.38
CA THR A 220 14.94 6.12 -9.74
C THR A 220 16.33 6.45 -10.25
N GLU A 221 16.77 7.68 -10.08
CA GLU A 221 17.99 8.22 -10.70
C GLU A 221 19.14 8.46 -9.72
N GLY A 222 18.86 8.50 -8.41
CA GLY A 222 19.82 8.88 -7.38
C GLY A 222 20.34 10.33 -7.54
N ASP A 223 19.56 11.18 -8.23
CA ASP A 223 19.98 12.52 -8.57
C ASP A 223 19.93 13.45 -7.33
N LEU A 224 21.07 14.01 -6.96
CA LEU A 224 21.21 14.94 -5.84
C LEU A 224 20.32 16.20 -5.99
N LYS A 225 20.03 16.63 -7.22
CA LYS A 225 19.13 17.77 -7.45
C LYS A 225 17.69 17.50 -6.98
N SER A 226 17.28 16.26 -6.91
CA SER A 226 15.99 15.86 -6.35
C SER A 226 15.95 15.94 -4.82
N GLN A 227 17.08 16.15 -4.14
CA GLN A 227 17.19 16.30 -2.68
C GLN A 227 17.02 17.75 -2.19
N GLU A 228 17.18 18.72 -3.07
CA GLU A 228 17.15 20.16 -2.72
C GLU A 228 15.73 20.76 -2.76
N VAL A 229 14.69 19.97 -2.47
CA VAL A 229 13.27 20.38 -2.57
C VAL A 229 12.69 20.74 -1.21
#